data_ccb0457444e63a8adbf25aeadb713c02
#
_entry.id   ccb0457444e63a8adbf25aeadb713c02
#
_cell.length_a   1.000
_cell.length_b   1.000
_cell.length_c   1.000
_cell.angle_alpha   90.00
_cell.angle_beta   90.00
_cell.angle_gamma   90.00
#
_symmetry.space_group_name_H-M   'P 1'
#
loop_
_entity.id
_entity.type
_entity.pdbx_description
1 polymer ?
#
loop_
_entity_poly.entity_id
_entity_poly.type
_entity_poly.pdbx_seq_one_letter_code
_entity_poly.pdbx_strand_id
1 'polypeptide(L)'
;MRTYSFILLAMLVLAACAPRLQDPSPDPRRSMTPYLTANSFATSDGVSLPLRRWLPEENPRTVIVALHGFNDYGNAFADIGAFFTSHGIAVLAYDQRGFGAAPEPGIWAGTKTLTADFRDFLAAARATYPGVPVHALGDSMGGGVMIAAWAEGRFPADSVILVAPAVWGRATMPFYQTAALWLLVYTTPWMRIGGRGLKRQPSDNIEMLRALGRDPLVIKETRVDAAWGITNLMDAALAGA
;
A
#
# COMPACT_ATOMS: atom_id res chain seq x y z
N MET A 1 31.66 -5.59 36.36
CA MET A 1 31.08 -6.57 35.38
C MET A 1 29.57 -6.65 35.41
N ARG A 2 28.87 -6.68 36.56
CA ARG A 2 27.41 -6.78 36.64
C ARG A 2 26.64 -5.59 36.00
N THR A 3 27.12 -4.37 36.13
CA THR A 3 26.50 -3.16 35.56
C THR A 3 26.51 -3.15 34.04
N TYR A 4 27.57 -3.61 33.40
CA TYR A 4 27.65 -3.70 31.91
C TYR A 4 26.71 -4.77 31.34
N SER A 5 26.50 -5.87 32.08
CA SER A 5 25.55 -6.91 31.65
C SER A 5 24.10 -6.43 31.68
N PHE A 6 23.71 -5.59 32.66
CA PHE A 6 22.38 -4.99 32.71
C PHE A 6 22.15 -3.97 31.57
N ILE A 7 23.17 -3.16 31.24
CA ILE A 7 23.09 -2.19 30.16
C ILE A 7 22.99 -2.92 28.82
N LEU A 8 23.77 -3.98 28.60
CA LEU A 8 23.72 -4.78 27.37
C LEU A 8 22.39 -5.49 27.21
N LEU A 9 21.82 -6.04 28.28
CA LEU A 9 20.51 -6.67 28.28
C LEU A 9 19.40 -5.66 28.01
N ALA A 10 19.46 -4.46 28.60
CA ALA A 10 18.52 -3.38 28.34
C ALA A 10 18.59 -2.89 26.87
N MET A 11 19.79 -2.76 26.31
CA MET A 11 19.95 -2.42 24.89
C MET A 11 19.42 -3.52 23.94
N LEU A 12 19.61 -4.79 24.26
CA LEU A 12 19.06 -5.91 23.50
C LEU A 12 17.52 -5.95 23.55
N VAL A 13 16.93 -5.65 24.71
CA VAL A 13 15.47 -5.58 24.87
C VAL A 13 14.89 -4.39 24.08
N LEU A 14 15.57 -3.24 24.08
CA LEU A 14 15.15 -2.07 23.28
C LEU A 14 15.28 -2.29 21.76
N ALA A 15 16.28 -3.04 21.32
CA ALA A 15 16.45 -3.40 19.91
C ALA A 15 15.38 -4.38 19.42
N ALA A 16 14.86 -5.23 20.29
CA ALA A 16 13.78 -6.18 19.97
C ALA A 16 12.41 -5.51 19.78
N CYS A 17 12.26 -4.25 20.22
CA CYS A 17 11.01 -3.49 20.12
C CYS A 17 11.02 -2.46 18.96
N ALA A 18 11.89 -2.61 17.96
CA ALA A 18 11.86 -1.75 16.79
C ALA A 18 10.69 -2.12 15.84
N PRO A 19 10.07 -1.13 15.16
CA PRO A 19 9.07 -1.42 14.13
C PRO A 19 9.68 -2.30 13.03
N ARG A 20 8.97 -3.39 12.69
CA ARG A 20 9.40 -4.29 11.63
C ARG A 20 9.00 -3.69 10.28
N LEU A 21 9.94 -3.66 9.36
CA LEU A 21 9.69 -3.48 7.93
C LEU A 21 9.85 -4.83 7.23
N GLN A 22 9.29 -4.96 6.04
CA GLN A 22 9.61 -6.10 5.18
C GLN A 22 11.11 -6.12 4.89
N ASP A 23 11.65 -7.33 4.77
CA ASP A 23 13.04 -7.49 4.37
C ASP A 23 13.24 -6.87 2.97
N PRO A 24 14.37 -6.21 2.73
CA PRO A 24 14.69 -5.75 1.39
C PRO A 24 14.72 -6.93 0.43
N SER A 25 14.49 -6.65 -0.85
CA SER A 25 14.56 -7.66 -1.92
C SER A 25 15.76 -8.60 -1.74
N PRO A 26 15.60 -9.89 -2.05
CA PRO A 26 16.69 -10.91 -1.91
C PRO A 26 17.99 -10.55 -2.62
N ASP A 27 17.93 -9.71 -3.64
CA ASP A 27 19.12 -9.14 -4.29
C ASP A 27 18.93 -7.67 -4.64
N PRO A 28 19.35 -6.73 -3.73
CA PRO A 28 19.24 -5.29 -3.98
C PRO A 28 20.08 -4.79 -5.16
N ARG A 29 20.96 -5.63 -5.73
CA ARG A 29 21.74 -5.33 -6.94
C ARG A 29 21.04 -5.74 -8.23
N ARG A 30 19.96 -6.52 -8.13
CA ARG A 30 19.20 -6.99 -9.27
C ARG A 30 18.21 -5.91 -9.70
N SER A 31 18.66 -5.01 -10.56
CA SER A 31 17.76 -4.10 -11.27
C SER A 31 17.29 -4.79 -12.55
N MET A 32 16.00 -5.04 -12.67
CA MET A 32 15.40 -5.56 -13.88
C MET A 32 14.33 -4.60 -14.41
N THR A 33 14.04 -4.68 -15.70
CA THR A 33 12.92 -3.92 -16.26
C THR A 33 11.62 -4.48 -15.68
N PRO A 34 10.76 -3.65 -15.07
CA PRO A 34 9.49 -4.10 -14.55
C PRO A 34 8.56 -4.54 -15.70
N TYR A 35 7.76 -5.58 -15.47
CA TYR A 35 6.84 -6.10 -16.49
C TYR A 35 5.58 -6.71 -15.89
N LEU A 36 4.55 -6.83 -16.72
CA LEU A 36 3.29 -7.47 -16.37
C LEU A 36 3.21 -8.87 -17.02
N THR A 37 2.68 -9.82 -16.24
CA THR A 37 2.20 -11.11 -16.76
C THR A 37 0.67 -11.14 -16.73
N ALA A 38 0.07 -12.30 -17.02
CA ALA A 38 -1.38 -12.45 -16.90
C ALA A 38 -1.89 -12.18 -15.47
N ASN A 39 -1.15 -12.65 -14.45
CA ASN A 39 -1.60 -12.67 -13.06
C ASN A 39 -0.60 -12.04 -12.07
N SER A 40 0.49 -11.47 -12.55
CA SER A 40 1.51 -10.86 -11.70
C SER A 40 2.13 -9.61 -12.31
N PHE A 41 2.63 -8.77 -11.44
CA PHE A 41 3.49 -7.64 -11.74
C PHE A 41 4.87 -7.90 -11.13
N ALA A 42 5.91 -7.90 -11.95
CA ALA A 42 7.29 -8.01 -11.52
C ALA A 42 7.90 -6.61 -11.36
N THR A 43 8.37 -6.30 -10.17
CA THR A 43 9.02 -5.04 -9.82
C THR A 43 10.48 -5.01 -10.27
N SER A 44 11.10 -3.84 -10.30
CA SER A 44 12.50 -3.68 -10.70
C SER A 44 13.48 -4.38 -9.75
N ASP A 45 13.11 -4.58 -8.48
CA ASP A 45 13.89 -5.34 -7.49
C ASP A 45 13.61 -6.84 -7.51
N GLY A 46 12.79 -7.32 -8.47
CA GLY A 46 12.56 -8.74 -8.74
C GLY A 46 11.47 -9.40 -7.88
N VAL A 47 10.69 -8.64 -7.14
CA VAL A 47 9.54 -9.17 -6.40
C VAL A 47 8.35 -9.32 -7.36
N SER A 48 7.64 -10.44 -7.24
CA SER A 48 6.42 -10.70 -8.00
C SER A 48 5.20 -10.42 -7.13
N LEU A 49 4.37 -9.48 -7.55
CA LEU A 49 3.16 -9.05 -6.85
C LEU A 49 1.91 -9.54 -7.61
N PRO A 50 0.88 -10.05 -6.91
CA PRO A 50 -0.36 -10.50 -7.55
C PRO A 50 -1.03 -9.36 -8.31
N LEU A 51 -1.47 -9.62 -9.53
CA LEU A 51 -2.09 -8.65 -10.43
C LEU A 51 -3.50 -9.09 -10.81
N ARG A 52 -4.44 -8.18 -10.71
CA ARG A 52 -5.79 -8.30 -11.27
C ARG A 52 -5.93 -7.40 -12.47
N ARG A 53 -6.65 -7.91 -13.46
CA ARG A 53 -6.83 -7.22 -14.73
C ARG A 53 -8.30 -7.35 -15.16
N TRP A 54 -8.91 -6.22 -15.42
CA TRP A 54 -10.23 -6.14 -16.07
C TRP A 54 -10.00 -5.54 -17.45
N LEU A 55 -10.19 -6.35 -18.47
CA LEU A 55 -9.84 -6.01 -19.84
C LEU A 55 -11.09 -5.99 -20.71
N PRO A 56 -11.29 -4.98 -21.57
CA PRO A 56 -12.33 -5.00 -22.59
C PRO A 56 -12.04 -6.11 -23.62
N GLU A 57 -13.07 -6.51 -24.38
CA GLU A 57 -12.94 -7.50 -25.47
C GLU A 57 -12.01 -7.01 -26.58
N GLU A 58 -12.08 -5.72 -26.89
CA GLU A 58 -11.22 -5.07 -27.87
C GLU A 58 -9.99 -4.41 -27.21
N ASN A 59 -9.08 -3.90 -28.03
CA ASN A 59 -7.94 -3.12 -27.52
C ASN A 59 -8.43 -1.93 -26.69
N PRO A 60 -7.92 -1.72 -25.48
CA PRO A 60 -8.37 -0.65 -24.63
C PRO A 60 -8.03 0.72 -25.21
N ARG A 61 -8.99 1.65 -25.19
CA ARG A 61 -8.76 3.04 -25.56
C ARG A 61 -7.99 3.83 -24.51
N THR A 62 -7.96 3.35 -23.27
CA THR A 62 -7.17 3.88 -22.16
C THR A 62 -6.98 2.81 -21.09
N VAL A 63 -5.97 2.97 -20.25
CA VAL A 63 -5.63 2.07 -19.14
C VAL A 63 -5.69 2.86 -17.84
N ILE A 64 -6.29 2.27 -16.81
CA ILE A 64 -6.24 2.76 -15.43
C ILE A 64 -5.35 1.80 -14.63
N VAL A 65 -4.28 2.31 -14.02
CA VAL A 65 -3.52 1.62 -12.98
C VAL A 65 -4.06 2.05 -11.61
N ALA A 66 -4.49 1.08 -10.80
CA ALA A 66 -5.20 1.34 -9.55
C ALA A 66 -4.44 0.83 -8.32
N LEU A 67 -4.35 1.65 -7.27
CA LEU A 67 -3.77 1.33 -5.97
C LEU A 67 -4.84 1.34 -4.89
N HIS A 68 -4.97 0.22 -4.18
CA HIS A 68 -5.96 -0.02 -3.14
C HIS A 68 -5.64 0.67 -1.80
N GLY A 69 -6.65 0.73 -0.93
CA GLY A 69 -6.56 1.26 0.43
C GLY A 69 -5.79 0.36 1.41
N PHE A 70 -5.50 0.89 2.59
CA PHE A 70 -4.83 0.18 3.67
C PHE A 70 -5.65 -1.02 4.15
N ASN A 71 -4.98 -2.16 4.39
CA ASN A 71 -5.59 -3.43 4.80
C ASN A 71 -6.49 -4.11 3.74
N ASP A 72 -6.64 -3.52 2.56
CA ASP A 72 -7.36 -4.06 1.42
C ASP A 72 -6.37 -4.62 0.37
N TYR A 73 -6.84 -4.96 -0.82
CA TYR A 73 -6.03 -5.51 -1.89
C TYR A 73 -6.66 -5.20 -3.27
N GLY A 74 -6.01 -5.60 -4.35
CA GLY A 74 -6.42 -5.25 -5.71
C GLY A 74 -7.87 -5.56 -6.08
N ASN A 75 -8.55 -6.48 -5.38
CA ASN A 75 -9.97 -6.80 -5.63
C ASN A 75 -10.95 -5.69 -5.20
N ALA A 76 -10.51 -4.69 -4.46
CA ALA A 76 -11.29 -3.49 -4.15
C ALA A 76 -11.84 -2.81 -5.42
N PHE A 77 -11.18 -3.04 -6.55
CA PHE A 77 -11.56 -2.46 -7.84
C PHE A 77 -12.42 -3.38 -8.72
N ALA A 78 -12.99 -4.49 -8.20
CA ALA A 78 -13.73 -5.45 -9.02
C ALA A 78 -14.96 -4.83 -9.70
N ASP A 79 -15.80 -4.14 -8.96
CA ASP A 79 -17.03 -3.52 -9.49
C ASP A 79 -16.73 -2.38 -10.45
N ILE A 80 -15.78 -1.51 -10.07
CA ILE A 80 -15.37 -0.38 -10.89
C ILE A 80 -14.60 -0.85 -12.14
N GLY A 81 -13.84 -1.95 -12.01
CA GLY A 81 -13.16 -2.61 -13.12
C GLY A 81 -14.17 -3.14 -14.15
N ALA A 82 -15.21 -3.83 -13.71
CA ALA A 82 -16.27 -4.31 -14.57
C ALA A 82 -16.99 -3.15 -15.29
N PHE A 83 -17.29 -2.06 -14.58
CA PHE A 83 -17.87 -0.86 -15.17
C PHE A 83 -16.98 -0.24 -16.24
N PHE A 84 -15.72 -0.01 -15.97
CA PHE A 84 -14.80 0.62 -16.92
C PHE A 84 -14.54 -0.27 -18.14
N THR A 85 -14.48 -1.59 -17.96
CA THR A 85 -14.31 -2.55 -19.06
C THR A 85 -15.44 -2.45 -20.08
N SER A 86 -16.68 -2.31 -19.63
CA SER A 86 -17.85 -2.14 -20.51
C SER A 86 -17.80 -0.83 -21.35
N HIS A 87 -16.88 0.09 -20.98
CA HIS A 87 -16.64 1.34 -21.67
C HIS A 87 -15.31 1.35 -22.46
N GLY A 88 -14.71 0.18 -22.74
CA GLY A 88 -13.45 0.05 -23.49
C GLY A 88 -12.21 0.55 -22.72
N ILE A 89 -12.24 0.54 -21.39
CA ILE A 89 -11.15 0.98 -20.52
C ILE A 89 -10.61 -0.24 -19.77
N ALA A 90 -9.30 -0.48 -19.86
CA ALA A 90 -8.65 -1.51 -19.06
C ALA A 90 -8.36 -0.99 -17.64
N VAL A 91 -8.58 -1.85 -16.62
CA VAL A 91 -8.18 -1.55 -15.24
C VAL A 91 -7.19 -2.61 -14.77
N LEU A 92 -6.09 -2.18 -14.21
CA LEU A 92 -5.01 -3.00 -13.67
C LEU A 92 -4.81 -2.64 -12.20
N ALA A 93 -4.82 -3.62 -11.30
CA ALA A 93 -4.56 -3.41 -9.88
C ALA A 93 -3.73 -4.54 -9.30
N TYR A 94 -2.61 -4.22 -8.65
CA TYR A 94 -1.80 -5.21 -7.96
C TYR A 94 -2.03 -5.15 -6.45
N ASP A 95 -1.80 -6.28 -5.77
CA ASP A 95 -1.76 -6.32 -4.32
C ASP A 95 -0.46 -5.68 -3.85
N GLN A 96 -0.54 -4.52 -3.20
CA GLN A 96 0.65 -3.81 -2.69
C GLN A 96 1.36 -4.66 -1.63
N ARG A 97 2.68 -4.55 -1.52
CA ARG A 97 3.47 -5.35 -0.55
C ARG A 97 2.90 -5.24 0.85
N GLY A 98 2.75 -6.39 1.52
CA GLY A 98 2.16 -6.50 2.84
C GLY A 98 0.63 -6.58 2.86
N PHE A 99 -0.02 -6.62 1.69
CA PHE A 99 -1.47 -6.69 1.57
C PHE A 99 -1.91 -7.79 0.60
N GLY A 100 -3.15 -8.25 0.77
CA GLY A 100 -3.73 -9.26 -0.10
C GLY A 100 -2.93 -10.56 -0.09
N ALA A 101 -2.62 -11.07 -1.28
CA ALA A 101 -1.77 -12.23 -1.50
C ALA A 101 -0.29 -11.86 -1.80
N ALA A 102 0.10 -10.59 -1.64
CA ALA A 102 1.49 -10.17 -1.73
C ALA A 102 2.33 -10.74 -0.57
N PRO A 103 3.68 -10.78 -0.72
CA PRO A 103 4.56 -11.27 0.34
C PRO A 103 4.37 -10.56 1.69
N GLU A 104 4.58 -11.31 2.78
CA GLU A 104 4.56 -10.85 4.17
C GLU A 104 3.32 -10.03 4.57
N PRO A 105 2.09 -10.59 4.45
CA PRO A 105 0.87 -9.86 4.74
C PRO A 105 0.84 -9.32 6.18
N GLY A 106 0.51 -8.04 6.31
CA GLY A 106 0.47 -7.30 7.58
C GLY A 106 1.82 -6.71 8.02
N ILE A 107 2.91 -6.92 7.28
CA ILE A 107 4.20 -6.26 7.51
C ILE A 107 4.35 -5.08 6.54
N TRP A 108 4.67 -3.92 7.07
CA TRP A 108 4.82 -2.69 6.28
C TRP A 108 6.07 -2.74 5.38
N ALA A 109 5.91 -2.45 4.10
CA ALA A 109 7.02 -2.49 3.15
C ALA A 109 7.92 -1.24 3.18
N GLY A 110 7.42 -0.14 3.75
CA GLY A 110 8.09 1.15 3.72
C GLY A 110 7.57 2.07 2.61
N THR A 111 7.48 3.37 2.91
CA THR A 111 6.96 4.38 1.96
C THR A 111 7.77 4.39 0.66
N LYS A 112 9.10 4.38 0.73
CA LYS A 112 9.97 4.39 -0.47
C LYS A 112 9.79 3.17 -1.35
N THR A 113 9.55 1.99 -0.76
CA THR A 113 9.28 0.77 -1.52
C THR A 113 7.95 0.86 -2.24
N LEU A 114 6.90 1.34 -1.55
CA LEU A 114 5.57 1.49 -2.16
C LEU A 114 5.57 2.54 -3.29
N THR A 115 6.28 3.66 -3.14
CA THR A 115 6.41 4.69 -4.20
C THR A 115 7.21 4.16 -5.40
N ALA A 116 8.25 3.37 -5.17
CA ALA A 116 9.03 2.72 -6.22
C ALA A 116 8.19 1.69 -6.98
N ASP A 117 7.47 0.80 -6.27
CA ASP A 117 6.57 -0.19 -6.88
C ASP A 117 5.50 0.49 -7.76
N PHE A 118 4.94 1.61 -7.31
CA PHE A 118 3.98 2.37 -8.11
C PHE A 118 4.61 2.91 -9.41
N ARG A 119 5.82 3.44 -9.36
CA ARG A 119 6.55 3.91 -10.55
C ARG A 119 6.85 2.77 -11.51
N ASP A 120 7.29 1.64 -11.00
CA ASP A 120 7.53 0.42 -11.76
C ASP A 120 6.25 -0.08 -12.43
N PHE A 121 5.12 -0.04 -11.71
CA PHE A 121 3.82 -0.46 -12.24
C PHE A 121 3.35 0.42 -13.41
N LEU A 122 3.52 1.75 -13.28
CA LEU A 122 3.26 2.67 -14.38
C LEU A 122 4.15 2.38 -15.59
N ALA A 123 5.44 2.15 -15.38
CA ALA A 123 6.37 1.84 -16.44
C ALA A 123 6.01 0.53 -17.16
N ALA A 124 5.66 -0.51 -16.40
CA ALA A 124 5.23 -1.81 -16.92
C ALA A 124 3.90 -1.71 -17.69
N ALA A 125 2.95 -0.91 -17.20
CA ALA A 125 1.68 -0.68 -17.90
C ALA A 125 1.90 0.05 -19.23
N ARG A 126 2.72 1.09 -19.27
CA ARG A 126 3.06 1.80 -20.50
C ARG A 126 3.81 0.93 -21.52
N ALA A 127 4.70 0.05 -21.05
CA ALA A 127 5.39 -0.90 -21.91
C ALA A 127 4.43 -1.95 -22.51
N THR A 128 3.41 -2.36 -21.73
CA THR A 128 2.39 -3.33 -22.16
C THR A 128 1.38 -2.73 -23.14
N TYR A 129 1.08 -1.43 -22.99
CA TYR A 129 0.07 -0.72 -23.80
C TYR A 129 0.69 0.52 -24.50
N PRO A 130 1.59 0.31 -25.47
CA PRO A 130 2.28 1.43 -26.13
C PRO A 130 1.30 2.32 -26.91
N GLY A 131 1.40 3.63 -26.72
CA GLY A 131 0.54 4.62 -27.39
C GLY A 131 -0.85 4.78 -26.77
N VAL A 132 -1.22 3.97 -25.77
CA VAL A 132 -2.50 4.08 -25.06
C VAL A 132 -2.32 4.99 -23.84
N PRO A 133 -3.21 5.95 -23.57
CA PRO A 133 -3.16 6.77 -22.35
C PRO A 133 -3.24 5.91 -21.09
N VAL A 134 -2.40 6.23 -20.08
CA VAL A 134 -2.35 5.54 -18.80
C VAL A 134 -2.66 6.51 -17.67
N HIS A 135 -3.76 6.30 -16.98
CA HIS A 135 -4.20 7.09 -15.83
C HIS A 135 -3.95 6.33 -14.53
N ALA A 136 -3.64 7.05 -13.46
CA ALA A 136 -3.45 6.49 -12.14
C ALA A 136 -4.67 6.78 -11.25
N LEU A 137 -5.19 5.76 -10.56
CA LEU A 137 -6.28 5.88 -9.60
C LEU A 137 -5.82 5.36 -8.23
N GLY A 138 -5.83 6.22 -7.21
CA GLY A 138 -5.42 5.86 -5.84
C GLY A 138 -6.56 6.04 -4.85
N ASP A 139 -6.95 4.94 -4.21
CA ASP A 139 -7.90 4.97 -3.11
C ASP A 139 -7.16 5.02 -1.77
N SER A 140 -7.55 5.95 -0.89
CA SER A 140 -7.06 6.05 0.48
C SER A 140 -5.51 5.97 0.55
N MET A 141 -4.94 4.87 1.08
CA MET A 141 -3.49 4.64 1.11
C MET A 141 -2.86 4.72 -0.29
N GLY A 142 -3.51 4.16 -1.31
CA GLY A 142 -3.03 4.24 -2.70
C GLY A 142 -2.91 5.68 -3.20
N GLY A 143 -3.84 6.55 -2.82
CA GLY A 143 -3.74 7.99 -3.08
C GLY A 143 -2.57 8.63 -2.34
N GLY A 144 -2.34 8.24 -1.07
CA GLY A 144 -1.19 8.69 -0.30
C GLY A 144 0.16 8.29 -0.94
N VAL A 145 0.26 7.05 -1.46
CA VAL A 145 1.44 6.56 -2.20
C VAL A 145 1.68 7.41 -3.44
N MET A 146 0.64 7.75 -4.21
CA MET A 146 0.77 8.58 -5.42
C MET A 146 1.24 10.00 -5.09
N ILE A 147 0.72 10.63 -4.03
CA ILE A 147 1.14 11.97 -3.61
C ILE A 147 2.60 11.93 -3.13
N ALA A 148 2.97 10.95 -2.29
CA ALA A 148 4.34 10.78 -1.83
C ALA A 148 5.31 10.53 -3.02
N ALA A 149 4.91 9.71 -3.98
CA ALA A 149 5.67 9.49 -5.20
C ALA A 149 5.83 10.79 -6.02
N TRP A 150 4.79 11.62 -6.10
CA TRP A 150 4.88 12.91 -6.79
C TRP A 150 5.87 13.87 -6.12
N ALA A 151 5.91 13.89 -4.79
CA ALA A 151 6.88 14.68 -4.02
C ALA A 151 8.35 14.27 -4.28
N GLU A 152 8.59 12.98 -4.55
CA GLU A 152 9.91 12.48 -4.95
C GLU A 152 10.30 12.85 -6.39
N GLY A 153 9.34 13.25 -7.22
CA GLY A 153 9.52 13.64 -8.62
C GLY A 153 8.34 13.20 -9.50
N ARG A 154 8.21 13.82 -10.66
CA ARG A 154 7.16 13.48 -11.63
C ARG A 154 7.23 12.02 -12.06
N PHE A 155 6.07 11.43 -12.33
CA PHE A 155 5.92 10.10 -12.93
C PHE A 155 5.04 10.17 -14.18
N PRO A 156 5.18 9.21 -15.12
CA PRO A 156 4.57 9.30 -16.45
C PRO A 156 3.11 8.78 -16.45
N ALA A 157 2.21 9.39 -15.69
CA ALA A 157 0.77 9.21 -15.83
C ALA A 157 0.15 10.37 -16.58
N ASP A 158 -0.86 10.10 -17.45
CA ASP A 158 -1.55 11.13 -18.22
C ASP A 158 -2.53 11.92 -17.34
N SER A 159 -3.08 11.29 -16.29
CA SER A 159 -3.79 11.96 -15.20
C SER A 159 -3.74 11.13 -13.91
N VAL A 160 -4.08 11.76 -12.80
CA VAL A 160 -4.17 11.14 -11.48
C VAL A 160 -5.55 11.39 -10.90
N ILE A 161 -6.19 10.34 -10.42
CA ILE A 161 -7.49 10.36 -9.73
C ILE A 161 -7.24 9.93 -8.29
N LEU A 162 -7.53 10.81 -7.35
CA LEU A 162 -7.37 10.56 -5.92
C LEU A 162 -8.74 10.43 -5.25
N VAL A 163 -9.00 9.27 -4.66
CA VAL A 163 -10.22 8.99 -3.92
C VAL A 163 -9.89 8.95 -2.43
N ALA A 164 -10.37 9.94 -1.69
CA ALA A 164 -10.16 10.08 -0.24
C ALA A 164 -8.70 9.80 0.19
N PRO A 165 -7.68 10.44 -0.41
CA PRO A 165 -6.28 10.07 -0.21
C PRO A 165 -5.86 10.17 1.25
N ALA A 166 -4.98 9.25 1.67
CA ALA A 166 -4.48 9.20 3.04
C ALA A 166 -3.44 10.30 3.28
N VAL A 167 -3.90 11.46 3.74
CA VAL A 167 -3.10 12.67 4.03
C VAL A 167 -3.26 13.16 5.47
N TRP A 168 -3.84 12.35 6.37
CA TRP A 168 -4.01 12.71 7.78
C TRP A 168 -2.74 12.42 8.58
N GLY A 169 -1.69 13.20 8.33
CA GLY A 169 -0.38 13.08 8.98
C GLY A 169 -0.36 13.58 10.44
N ARG A 170 0.77 13.35 11.12
CA ARG A 170 0.95 13.71 12.54
C ARG A 170 0.73 15.18 12.84
N ALA A 171 1.00 16.07 11.89
CA ALA A 171 0.76 17.50 12.03
C ALA A 171 -0.72 17.85 12.27
N THR A 172 -1.65 16.99 11.84
CA THR A 172 -3.10 17.19 12.00
C THR A 172 -3.74 16.23 13.00
N MET A 173 -2.99 15.22 13.48
CA MET A 173 -3.46 14.29 14.50
C MET A 173 -3.46 14.92 15.90
N PRO A 174 -4.41 14.56 16.78
CA PRO A 174 -4.34 14.90 18.19
C PRO A 174 -3.05 14.34 18.82
N PHE A 175 -2.37 15.17 19.62
CA PHE A 175 -1.05 14.82 20.20
C PHE A 175 -1.06 13.50 20.99
N TYR A 176 -2.15 13.17 21.67
CA TYR A 176 -2.26 11.94 22.45
C TYR A 176 -2.27 10.67 21.56
N GLN A 177 -2.81 10.76 20.35
CA GLN A 177 -2.78 9.64 19.39
C GLN A 177 -1.35 9.42 18.88
N THR A 178 -0.65 10.51 18.55
CA THR A 178 0.75 10.46 18.12
C THR A 178 1.64 9.89 19.23
N ALA A 179 1.46 10.36 20.47
CA ALA A 179 2.21 9.88 21.63
C ALA A 179 1.92 8.40 21.94
N ALA A 180 0.64 7.99 21.89
CA ALA A 180 0.25 6.59 22.10
C ALA A 180 0.83 5.68 21.02
N LEU A 181 0.75 6.07 19.75
CA LEU A 181 1.31 5.29 18.65
C LEU A 181 2.84 5.18 18.76
N TRP A 182 3.51 6.29 19.14
CA TRP A 182 4.95 6.29 19.39
C TRP A 182 5.32 5.32 20.53
N LEU A 183 4.63 5.39 21.65
CA LEU A 183 4.89 4.47 22.78
C LEU A 183 4.68 3.02 22.36
N LEU A 184 3.56 2.72 21.71
CA LEU A 184 3.21 1.36 21.31
C LEU A 184 4.19 0.79 20.29
N VAL A 185 4.64 1.57 19.31
CA VAL A 185 5.55 1.06 18.28
C VAL A 185 6.94 0.71 18.83
N TYR A 186 7.38 1.36 19.89
CA TYR A 186 8.67 1.07 20.54
C TYR A 186 8.57 0.13 21.75
N THR A 187 7.36 -0.30 22.13
CA THR A 187 7.15 -1.26 23.23
C THR A 187 6.51 -2.56 22.76
N THR A 188 5.54 -2.49 21.87
CA THR A 188 4.74 -3.64 21.39
C THR A 188 4.44 -3.54 19.88
N PRO A 189 5.45 -3.42 19.00
CA PRO A 189 5.25 -3.20 17.56
C PRO A 189 4.43 -4.33 16.90
N TRP A 190 4.55 -5.55 17.39
CA TRP A 190 3.83 -6.73 16.90
C TRP A 190 2.37 -6.82 17.33
N MET A 191 1.95 -6.00 18.32
CA MET A 191 0.56 -6.01 18.81
C MET A 191 -0.40 -5.71 17.68
N ARG A 192 -1.52 -6.42 17.63
CA ARG A 192 -2.56 -6.23 16.63
C ARG A 192 -3.72 -5.43 17.22
N ILE A 193 -4.17 -4.44 16.49
CA ILE A 193 -5.27 -3.55 16.85
C ILE A 193 -6.39 -3.79 15.83
N GLY A 194 -7.55 -4.21 16.31
CA GLY A 194 -8.76 -4.38 15.50
C GLY A 194 -9.72 -3.22 15.66
N GLY A 195 -10.52 -2.98 14.63
CA GLY A 195 -11.62 -1.99 14.66
C GLY A 195 -12.86 -2.46 15.44
N ARG A 196 -12.84 -3.65 16.06
CA ARG A 196 -13.97 -4.17 16.84
C ARG A 196 -14.26 -3.27 18.04
N GLY A 197 -15.48 -2.74 18.10
CA GLY A 197 -15.90 -1.83 19.19
C GLY A 197 -15.82 -0.35 18.87
N LEU A 198 -15.24 0.06 17.74
CA LEU A 198 -15.38 1.42 17.25
C LEU A 198 -16.81 1.61 16.73
N LYS A 199 -17.56 2.56 17.34
CA LYS A 199 -18.95 2.90 16.92
C LYS A 199 -18.97 3.68 15.58
N ARG A 200 -17.93 3.57 14.75
CA ARG A 200 -17.86 4.20 13.42
C ARG A 200 -18.02 3.15 12.35
N GLN A 201 -19.06 3.28 11.57
CA GLN A 201 -19.33 2.48 10.41
C GLN A 201 -18.60 3.12 9.21
N PRO A 202 -17.67 2.43 8.55
CA PRO A 202 -16.83 3.02 7.50
C PRO A 202 -17.59 3.24 6.18
N SER A 203 -18.77 2.62 6.00
CA SER A 203 -19.62 2.76 4.82
C SER A 203 -21.08 2.46 5.18
N ASP A 204 -22.00 2.98 4.42
CA ASP A 204 -23.43 2.63 4.46
C ASP A 204 -23.77 1.36 3.66
N ASN A 205 -22.85 0.89 2.82
CA ASN A 205 -22.97 -0.37 2.10
C ASN A 205 -22.69 -1.58 3.01
N ILE A 206 -23.71 -2.05 3.69
CA ILE A 206 -23.62 -3.14 4.67
C ILE A 206 -23.23 -4.48 4.02
N GLU A 207 -23.67 -4.73 2.78
CA GLU A 207 -23.32 -5.96 2.06
C GLU A 207 -21.84 -6.01 1.72
N MET A 208 -21.28 -4.90 1.23
CA MET A 208 -19.85 -4.75 1.01
C MET A 208 -19.05 -4.97 2.31
N LEU A 209 -19.46 -4.34 3.43
CA LEU A 209 -18.79 -4.51 4.71
C LEU A 209 -18.80 -5.95 5.21
N ARG A 210 -19.92 -6.68 4.99
CA ARG A 210 -20.02 -8.11 5.31
C ARG A 210 -19.11 -8.95 4.41
N ALA A 211 -19.02 -8.63 3.12
CA ALA A 211 -18.13 -9.30 2.18
C ALA A 211 -16.67 -9.10 2.60
N LEU A 212 -16.23 -7.86 2.84
CA LEU A 212 -14.89 -7.54 3.35
C LEU A 212 -14.60 -8.26 4.68
N GLY A 213 -15.60 -8.34 5.58
CA GLY A 213 -15.48 -9.06 6.85
C GLY A 213 -15.19 -10.56 6.69
N ARG A 214 -15.63 -11.20 5.61
CA ARG A 214 -15.45 -12.64 5.32
C ARG A 214 -14.22 -12.93 4.46
N ASP A 215 -13.73 -11.93 3.73
CA ASP A 215 -12.60 -12.11 2.81
C ASP A 215 -11.30 -12.33 3.60
N PRO A 216 -10.62 -13.48 3.45
CA PRO A 216 -9.40 -13.80 4.18
C PRO A 216 -8.21 -12.94 3.77
N LEU A 217 -8.22 -12.31 2.59
CA LEU A 217 -7.14 -11.47 2.09
C LEU A 217 -7.22 -10.04 2.63
N VAL A 218 -8.37 -9.62 3.16
CA VAL A 218 -8.54 -8.33 3.84
C VAL A 218 -8.04 -8.44 5.27
N ILE A 219 -7.12 -7.58 5.69
CA ILE A 219 -6.54 -7.56 7.04
C ILE A 219 -7.55 -6.96 8.03
N LYS A 220 -7.95 -7.73 9.04
CA LYS A 220 -8.93 -7.33 10.05
C LYS A 220 -8.30 -6.72 11.30
N GLU A 221 -7.06 -7.06 11.56
CA GLU A 221 -6.30 -6.61 12.73
C GLU A 221 -4.94 -6.10 12.27
N THR A 222 -4.72 -4.81 12.46
CA THR A 222 -3.51 -4.12 12.02
C THR A 222 -2.43 -4.21 13.08
N ARG A 223 -1.22 -4.58 12.69
CA ARG A 223 -0.05 -4.47 13.57
C ARG A 223 0.25 -3.01 13.88
N VAL A 224 0.75 -2.75 15.07
CA VAL A 224 1.13 -1.39 15.50
C VAL A 224 2.23 -0.81 14.62
N ASP A 225 3.22 -1.62 14.22
CA ASP A 225 4.28 -1.16 13.31
C ASP A 225 3.76 -0.85 11.89
N ALA A 226 2.74 -1.56 11.39
CA ALA A 226 2.09 -1.22 10.14
C ALA A 226 1.24 0.06 10.27
N ALA A 227 0.57 0.29 11.41
CA ALA A 227 -0.12 1.55 11.70
C ALA A 227 0.86 2.74 11.78
N TRP A 228 2.05 2.53 12.33
CA TRP A 228 3.14 3.50 12.29
C TRP A 228 3.60 3.76 10.86
N GLY A 229 3.70 2.71 10.05
CA GLY A 229 4.10 2.79 8.64
C GLY A 229 3.15 3.61 7.79
N ILE A 230 1.84 3.37 7.89
CA ILE A 230 0.83 4.19 7.15
C ILE A 230 0.84 5.64 7.64
N THR A 231 1.11 5.90 8.93
CA THR A 231 1.23 7.27 9.45
C THR A 231 2.45 7.97 8.85
N ASN A 232 3.59 7.27 8.68
CA ASN A 232 4.76 7.82 7.99
C ASN A 232 4.46 8.15 6.51
N LEU A 233 3.69 7.30 5.82
CA LEU A 233 3.23 7.59 4.46
C LEU A 233 2.33 8.84 4.44
N MET A 234 1.39 8.96 5.38
CA MET A 234 0.50 10.12 5.48
C MET A 234 1.28 11.42 5.74
N ASP A 235 2.33 11.39 6.56
CA ASP A 235 3.22 12.54 6.75
C ASP A 235 3.94 12.92 5.45
N ALA A 236 4.48 11.93 4.73
CA ALA A 236 5.15 12.17 3.44
C ALA A 236 4.17 12.71 2.38
N ALA A 237 2.96 12.18 2.32
CA ALA A 237 1.93 12.65 1.41
C ALA A 237 1.48 14.08 1.76
N LEU A 238 1.26 14.39 3.05
CA LEU A 238 0.88 15.74 3.48
C LEU A 238 1.97 16.77 3.18
N ALA A 239 3.25 16.39 3.31
CA ALA A 239 4.36 17.28 2.97
C ALA A 239 4.55 17.49 1.46
N GLY A 240 4.00 16.61 0.63
CA GLY A 240 4.09 16.65 -0.83
C GLY A 240 2.84 17.19 -1.54
N ALA A 241 1.79 17.55 -0.78
CA ALA A 241 0.49 17.99 -1.31
C ALA A 241 0.41 19.49 -1.67
#